data_527735759678355f5f1f5dfcf6c6bbc9
#
_entry.id   527735759678355f5f1f5dfcf6c6bbc9
#
_cell.length_a   1.000
_cell.length_b   1.000
_cell.length_c   1.000
_cell.angle_alpha   90.00
_cell.angle_beta   90.00
_cell.angle_gamma   90.00
#
_symmetry.space_group_name_H-M   'P 1'
#
loop_
_entity.id
_entity.type
_entity.pdbx_description
1 polymer ?
#
loop_
_entity_poly.entity_id
_entity_poly.type
_entity_poly.pdbx_seq_one_letter_code
_entity_poly.pdbx_strand_id
1 'polypeptide(L)' 'LDIGAIENIHKQIIAERDKGKAILLISLELDEIMNCADTIAVIYNGSIQKIAKASELTTNEVGEFMMGVKNKEKEA' A
#
# COMPACT_ATOMS: atom_id res chain seq x y z
N LEU A 1 1.04 19.94 2.89
CA LEU A 1 2.16 19.58 2.01
C LEU A 1 1.86 19.95 0.57
N ASP A 2 2.87 20.34 -0.15
CA ASP A 2 2.78 20.70 -1.54
C ASP A 2 2.53 19.44 -2.38
N ILE A 3 1.45 19.43 -3.15
CA ILE A 3 1.09 18.30 -4.00
C ILE A 3 2.21 18.01 -5.02
N GLY A 4 2.82 19.03 -5.58
CA GLY A 4 3.93 18.85 -6.53
C GLY A 4 5.13 18.16 -5.89
N ALA A 5 5.44 18.49 -4.64
CA ALA A 5 6.52 17.85 -3.91
C ALA A 5 6.21 16.37 -3.65
N ILE A 6 4.97 16.06 -3.30
CA ILE A 6 4.52 14.68 -3.06
C ILE A 6 4.65 13.86 -4.35
N GLU A 7 4.18 14.39 -5.46
CA GLU A 7 4.28 13.71 -6.73
C GLU A 7 5.73 13.47 -7.14
N ASN A 8 6.62 14.43 -6.85
CA ASN A 8 8.03 14.28 -7.15
C ASN A 8 8.67 13.17 -6.33
N ILE A 9 8.30 13.07 -5.06
CA ILE A 9 8.79 11.99 -4.19
C ILE A 9 8.35 10.63 -4.73
N HIS A 10 7.09 10.53 -5.15
CA HIS A 10 6.58 9.27 -5.70
C HIS A 10 7.31 8.88 -6.96
N LYS A 11 7.61 9.84 -7.84
CA LYS A 11 8.39 9.57 -9.04
C LYS A 11 9.79 9.07 -8.72
N GLN A 12 10.42 9.65 -7.70
CA GLN A 12 11.76 9.22 -7.27
C GLN A 12 11.73 7.80 -6.71
N ILE A 13 10.71 7.46 -5.94
CA ILE A 13 10.54 6.11 -5.40
C ILE A 13 10.44 5.10 -6.53
N ILE A 14 9.59 5.38 -7.51
CA ILE A 14 9.37 4.48 -8.64
C ILE A 14 10.64 4.37 -9.48
N ALA A 15 11.35 5.46 -9.69
CA ALA A 15 12.59 5.46 -10.45
C ALA A 15 13.67 4.58 -9.79
N GLU A 16 13.77 4.64 -8.46
CA GLU A 16 14.73 3.81 -7.73
C GLU A 16 14.35 2.34 -7.79
N ARG A 17 13.05 2.04 -7.68
CA ARG A 17 12.57 0.68 -7.86
C ARG A 17 12.92 0.13 -9.23
N ASP A 18 12.73 0.94 -10.27
CA ASP A 18 13.01 0.54 -11.64
C ASP A 18 14.50 0.25 -11.89
N LYS A 19 15.36 0.78 -11.04
CA LYS A 19 16.81 0.48 -11.08
C LYS A 19 17.12 -0.85 -10.40
N GLY A 20 16.13 -1.56 -9.89
CA GLY A 20 16.30 -2.85 -9.23
C GLY A 20 16.49 -2.77 -7.74
N LYS A 21 16.20 -1.62 -7.13
CA LYS A 21 16.31 -1.47 -5.68
C LYS A 21 15.07 -1.97 -4.98
N ALA A 22 15.26 -2.49 -3.77
CA ALA A 22 14.16 -2.85 -2.88
C ALA A 22 13.81 -1.62 -2.06
N ILE A 23 12.53 -1.28 -2.02
CA ILE A 23 12.06 -0.09 -1.31
C ILE A 23 10.96 -0.49 -0.33
N LEU A 24 11.10 -0.07 0.91
CA LEU A 24 10.05 -0.22 1.91
C LEU A 24 9.40 1.14 2.12
N LEU A 25 8.12 1.22 1.78
CA LEU A 25 7.33 2.43 1.97
C LEU A 25 6.29 2.18 3.06
N ILE A 26 6.31 3.00 4.08
CA ILE A 26 5.33 2.92 5.17
C ILE A 26 4.50 4.20 5.13
N SER A 27 3.20 4.04 4.99
CA SER A 27 2.31 5.19 4.85
C SER A 27 0.91 4.87 5.37
N LEU A 28 0.22 5.88 5.83
CA LEU A 28 -1.19 5.80 6.19
C LEU A 28 -2.08 6.28 5.04
N GLU A 29 -1.45 6.79 3.98
CA GLU A 29 -2.16 7.36 2.84
C GLU A 29 -2.43 6.28 1.81
N LEU A 30 -3.70 5.90 1.68
CA LEU A 30 -4.12 4.82 0.80
C LEU A 30 -3.74 5.08 -0.66
N ASP A 31 -3.96 6.31 -1.13
CA ASP A 31 -3.62 6.65 -2.51
C ASP A 31 -2.12 6.53 -2.78
N GLU A 32 -1.28 6.90 -1.82
CA GLU A 32 0.16 6.78 -1.96
C GLU A 32 0.56 5.31 -2.12
N ILE A 33 0.01 4.45 -1.28
CA ILE A 33 0.30 3.03 -1.32
C ILE A 33 -0.16 2.43 -2.65
N MET A 34 -1.38 2.75 -3.08
CA MET A 34 -1.92 2.20 -4.32
C MET A 34 -1.13 2.66 -5.55
N ASN A 35 -0.60 3.89 -5.50
CA ASN A 35 0.14 4.44 -6.64
C ASN A 35 1.59 3.97 -6.71
N CYS A 36 2.21 3.64 -5.59
CA CYS A 36 3.65 3.39 -5.53
C CYS A 36 4.03 1.94 -5.30
N ALA A 37 3.21 1.17 -4.62
CA ALA A 37 3.62 -0.16 -4.18
C ALA A 37 3.37 -1.24 -5.23
N ASP A 38 4.30 -2.18 -5.32
CA ASP A 38 4.10 -3.39 -6.12
C ASP A 38 3.41 -4.45 -5.27
N THR A 39 3.82 -4.57 -4.02
CA THR A 39 3.24 -5.49 -3.04
C THR A 39 2.80 -4.68 -1.84
N ILE A 40 1.63 -4.97 -1.34
CA ILE A 40 1.06 -4.26 -0.19
C ILE A 40 0.93 -5.22 0.98
N ALA A 41 1.40 -4.80 2.14
CA ALA A 41 1.17 -5.50 3.40
C ALA A 41 0.36 -4.54 4.28
N VAL A 42 -0.80 -4.98 4.72
CA VAL A 42 -1.66 -4.15 5.58
C VAL A 42 -1.50 -4.62 7.00
N ILE A 43 -1.16 -3.68 7.89
CA ILE A 43 -0.97 -3.98 9.29
C ILE A 43 -2.11 -3.33 10.10
N TYR A 44 -2.62 -4.06 11.08
CA TYR A 44 -3.62 -3.54 11.98
C TYR A 44 -3.43 -4.19 13.34
N ASN A 45 -3.41 -3.37 14.37
CA ASN A 45 -3.31 -3.84 15.76
C ASN A 45 -2.16 -4.85 15.95
N GLY A 46 -1.01 -4.53 15.37
CA GLY A 46 0.20 -5.31 15.52
C GLY A 46 0.29 -6.57 14.67
N SER A 47 -0.67 -6.80 13.78
CA SER A 47 -0.68 -7.99 12.93
C SER A 47 -0.83 -7.65 11.47
N ILE A 48 -0.21 -8.44 10.62
CA ILE A 48 -0.40 -8.31 9.17
C ILE A 48 -1.75 -8.95 8.83
N GLN A 49 -2.64 -8.14 8.26
CA GLN A 49 -3.98 -8.58 7.90
C GLN A 49 -4.01 -9.20 6.50
N LYS A 50 -3.17 -8.71 5.62
CA LYS A 50 -3.16 -9.15 4.23
C LYS A 50 -1.83 -8.78 3.60
N ILE A 51 -1.30 -9.67 2.77
CA ILE A 51 -0.16 -9.36 1.89
C ILE A 51 -0.55 -9.83 0.51
N ALA A 52 -0.51 -8.95 -0.47
CA ALA A 52 -0.82 -9.30 -1.85
C ALA A 52 -0.24 -8.26 -2.80
N LYS A 53 -0.20 -8.60 -4.08
CA LYS A 53 0.21 -7.64 -5.09
C LYS A 53 -0.83 -6.54 -5.18
N ALA A 54 -0.35 -5.31 -5.38
CA ALA A 54 -1.26 -4.16 -5.50
C ALA A 54 -2.28 -4.38 -6.62
N SER A 55 -1.87 -5.04 -7.70
CA SER A 55 -2.77 -5.33 -8.83
C SER A 55 -3.89 -6.29 -8.49
N GLU A 56 -3.78 -7.01 -7.38
CA GLU A 56 -4.78 -7.99 -6.94
C GLU A 56 -5.76 -7.42 -5.91
N LEU A 57 -5.57 -6.16 -5.51
CA LEU A 57 -6.37 -5.54 -4.48
C LEU A 57 -7.06 -4.28 -5.02
N THR A 58 -8.28 -4.07 -4.57
CA THR A 58 -8.96 -2.81 -4.83
C THR A 58 -8.68 -1.83 -3.69
N THR A 59 -8.86 -0.55 -3.96
CA THR A 59 -8.73 0.48 -2.94
C THR A 59 -9.63 0.20 -1.74
N ASN A 60 -10.87 -0.21 -2.01
CA ASN A 60 -11.81 -0.53 -0.95
C ASN A 60 -11.35 -1.70 -0.08
N GLU A 61 -10.79 -2.73 -0.71
CA GLU A 61 -10.29 -3.88 0.04
C GLU A 61 -9.14 -3.49 0.97
N VAL A 62 -8.19 -2.71 0.47
CA VAL A 62 -7.08 -2.25 1.29
C VAL A 62 -7.59 -1.41 2.45
N GLY A 63 -8.53 -0.50 2.17
CA GLY A 63 -9.13 0.33 3.20
C GLY A 63 -9.81 -0.49 4.29
N GLU A 64 -10.51 -1.54 3.91
CA GLU A 64 -11.16 -2.42 4.87
C GLU A 64 -10.14 -3.13 5.77
N PHE A 65 -9.07 -3.66 5.18
CA PHE A 65 -8.02 -4.30 5.99
C PHE A 65 -7.35 -3.31 6.93
N MET A 66 -7.18 -2.07 6.49
CA MET A 66 -6.58 -1.02 7.33
C MET A 66 -7.42 -0.70 8.55
N MET A 67 -8.71 -0.95 8.49
CA MET A 67 -9.63 -0.75 9.61
C MET A 67 -9.84 -2.01 10.44
N GLY A 68 -9.12 -3.07 10.13
CA GLY A 68 -9.23 -4.30 10.86
C GLY A 68 -10.42 -5.17 10.45
N VAL A 69 -11.07 -4.84 9.34
CA VAL A 69 -12.13 -5.69 8.81
C VAL A 69 -11.45 -6.90 8.18
N LYS A 70 -11.58 -8.02 8.82
CA LYS A 70 -10.93 -9.22 8.36
C LYS A 70 -11.57 -9.76 7.11
N ASN A 71 -10.84 -10.66 6.51
CA ASN A 71 -11.24 -11.44 5.39
C ASN A 71 -12.64 -12.01 5.60
N LYS A 72 -13.62 -11.44 4.92
CA LYS A 72 -15.01 -11.85 5.05
C LYS A 72 -15.24 -13.30 4.63
N GLU A 73 -14.36 -13.81 3.79
CA GLU A 73 -14.45 -15.18 3.33
C GLU A 73 -14.29 -16.18 4.46
N LYS A 74 -13.55 -15.81 5.49
CA LYS A 74 -13.37 -16.69 6.65
C LYS A 74 -14.54 -16.67 7.60
N GLU A 75 -15.42 -15.70 7.46
CA GLU A 75 -16.57 -15.55 8.31
C GLU A 75 -17.82 -16.21 7.72
N ALA A 76 -17.76 -16.48 6.47
CA ALA A 76 -18.88 -17.07 5.75
C ALA A 76 -19.05 -18.54 6.08
#